data_565ca25bb313c6a7ad362363fbf8bf05
#
_entry.id   565ca25bb313c6a7ad362363fbf8bf05
#
_cell.length_a   1.000
_cell.length_b   1.000
_cell.length_c   1.000
_cell.angle_alpha   90.00
_cell.angle_beta   90.00
_cell.angle_gamma   90.00
#
_symmetry.space_group_name_H-M   'P 1'
#
loop_
_entity.id
_entity.type
_entity.pdbx_description
1 polymer ?
#
loop_
_entity_poly.entity_id
_entity_poly.type
_entity_poly.pdbx_seq_one_letter_code
_entity_poly.pdbx_strand_id
1 'polypeptide(L)'
;MPRADEVDLTDYLKELPVGTVVQVVNTQTGEIVTGTTLTPVDDTIPQNTEGVECMTLAITPTNASNKLLIQVVANSSHSASNPTYTVALFQDNTVNALAAIASFNSDASAGRPLSRILNHFMTAGTTNLTTFKVRIGANVGGTLTFNGIAGARYYGGVMASSITITEIKA
;
A
#
# COMPACT_ATOMS: atom_id res chain seq x y z
N MET A 1 20.79 3.77 42.54
CA MET A 1 19.82 2.71 42.19
C MET A 1 18.81 3.34 41.26
N PRO A 2 18.61 2.83 40.03
CA PRO A 2 17.51 3.31 39.19
C PRO A 2 16.19 3.00 39.91
N ARG A 3 15.22 3.92 39.80
CA ARG A 3 13.88 3.71 40.34
C ARG A 3 13.25 2.50 39.67
N ALA A 4 12.54 1.67 40.45
CA ALA A 4 11.90 0.43 40.00
C ALA A 4 10.72 0.64 39.00
N ASP A 5 10.45 1.84 38.60
CA ASP A 5 9.29 2.28 37.84
C ASP A 5 9.63 2.74 36.42
N GLU A 6 10.89 2.76 36.02
CA GLU A 6 11.30 3.11 34.67
C GLU A 6 11.62 1.82 33.90
N VAL A 7 10.59 1.16 33.36
CA VAL A 7 10.78 0.08 32.41
C VAL A 7 11.36 0.67 31.14
N ASP A 8 12.63 0.34 30.85
CA ASP A 8 13.22 0.69 29.55
C ASP A 8 12.48 -0.12 28.48
N LEU A 9 11.61 0.55 27.74
CA LEU A 9 10.86 -0.05 26.64
C LEU A 9 11.77 -0.74 25.61
N THR A 10 13.00 -0.27 25.45
CA THR A 10 13.98 -0.85 24.52
C THR A 10 14.40 -2.24 24.99
N ASP A 11 14.63 -2.42 26.29
CA ASP A 11 15.00 -3.72 26.85
C ASP A 11 13.78 -4.67 26.89
N TYR A 12 12.61 -4.16 27.22
CA TYR A 12 11.37 -4.94 27.14
C TYR A 12 11.11 -5.49 25.73
N LEU A 13 11.30 -4.69 24.70
CA LEU A 13 11.13 -5.12 23.31
C LEU A 13 12.14 -6.23 22.91
N LYS A 14 13.33 -6.25 23.50
CA LYS A 14 14.33 -7.31 23.26
C LYS A 14 13.93 -8.66 23.84
N GLU A 15 13.15 -8.67 24.93
CA GLU A 15 12.73 -9.90 25.62
C GLU A 15 11.46 -10.53 25.01
N LEU A 16 10.75 -9.82 24.13
CA LEU A 16 9.57 -10.38 23.48
C LEU A 16 9.93 -11.61 22.63
N PRO A 17 9.06 -12.62 22.56
CA PRO A 17 9.27 -13.76 21.66
C PRO A 17 9.31 -13.33 20.18
N VAL A 18 10.08 -14.07 19.37
CA VAL A 18 10.03 -13.95 17.91
C VAL A 18 8.61 -14.17 17.41
N GLY A 19 8.18 -13.38 16.43
CA GLY A 19 6.82 -13.39 15.91
C GLY A 19 5.84 -12.47 16.65
N THR A 20 6.27 -11.82 17.74
CA THR A 20 5.43 -10.82 18.43
C THR A 20 5.23 -9.59 17.57
N VAL A 21 3.99 -9.10 17.48
CA VAL A 21 3.69 -7.79 16.88
C VAL A 21 4.18 -6.70 17.82
N VAL A 22 5.11 -5.85 17.36
CA VAL A 22 5.70 -4.78 18.17
C VAL A 22 5.08 -3.42 17.90
N GLN A 23 4.61 -3.18 16.66
CA GLN A 23 3.79 -2.02 16.34
C GLN A 23 2.92 -2.27 15.11
N VAL A 24 1.85 -1.49 15.01
CA VAL A 24 0.98 -1.45 13.84
C VAL A 24 0.70 0.01 13.51
N VAL A 25 0.88 0.38 12.26
CA VAL A 25 0.46 1.67 11.72
C VAL A 25 -0.53 1.46 10.59
N ASN A 26 -1.50 2.36 10.46
CA ASN A 26 -2.55 2.26 9.44
C ASN A 26 -2.92 3.65 8.92
N THR A 27 -3.24 3.72 7.64
CA THR A 27 -3.98 4.82 7.02
C THR A 27 -5.15 4.24 6.26
N GLN A 28 -6.33 4.82 6.48
CA GLN A 28 -7.56 4.53 5.74
C GLN A 28 -8.12 5.82 5.17
N THR A 29 -8.52 5.80 3.90
CA THR A 29 -9.06 6.98 3.23
C THR A 29 -10.21 6.64 2.29
N GLY A 30 -11.24 7.46 2.31
CA GLY A 30 -12.33 7.49 1.33
C GLY A 30 -12.20 8.61 0.31
N GLU A 31 -11.09 9.37 0.34
CA GLU A 31 -10.84 10.44 -0.62
C GLU A 31 -10.58 9.86 -2.01
N ILE A 32 -11.04 10.58 -3.04
CA ILE A 32 -10.81 10.19 -4.43
C ILE A 32 -9.46 10.71 -4.92
N VAL A 33 -8.80 9.88 -5.73
CA VAL A 33 -7.68 10.29 -6.58
C VAL A 33 -8.00 9.87 -8.00
N THR A 34 -7.76 10.74 -8.96
CA THR A 34 -7.93 10.45 -10.38
C THR A 34 -6.61 10.61 -11.14
N GLY A 35 -6.46 9.86 -12.21
CA GLY A 35 -5.32 10.03 -13.10
C GLY A 35 -5.39 9.16 -14.34
N THR A 36 -4.50 9.45 -15.28
CA THR A 36 -4.47 8.83 -16.61
C THR A 36 -3.14 8.13 -16.92
N THR A 37 -2.21 8.12 -15.97
CA THR A 37 -0.90 7.50 -16.15
C THR A 37 -1.05 5.98 -16.23
N LEU A 38 -0.53 5.41 -17.32
CA LEU A 38 -0.58 3.97 -17.55
C LEU A 38 0.37 3.20 -16.63
N THR A 39 0.04 1.94 -16.41
CA THR A 39 0.99 0.94 -15.93
C THR A 39 1.01 -0.18 -16.95
N PRO A 40 2.08 -0.36 -17.72
CA PRO A 40 2.21 -1.45 -18.68
C PRO A 40 2.04 -2.82 -18.01
N VAL A 41 1.51 -3.78 -18.76
CA VAL A 41 1.45 -5.17 -18.33
C VAL A 41 2.42 -5.94 -19.22
N ASP A 42 3.64 -6.03 -18.75
CA ASP A 42 4.76 -6.67 -19.45
C ASP A 42 5.68 -7.38 -18.44
N ASP A 43 6.85 -7.84 -18.86
CA ASP A 43 7.84 -8.51 -18.01
C ASP A 43 8.85 -7.52 -17.40
N THR A 44 8.44 -6.29 -17.12
CA THR A 44 9.25 -5.29 -16.40
C THR A 44 8.68 -4.99 -15.03
N ILE A 45 9.55 -4.62 -14.08
CA ILE A 45 9.10 -4.21 -12.75
C ILE A 45 8.43 -2.84 -12.86
N PRO A 46 7.20 -2.65 -12.33
CA PRO A 46 6.54 -1.36 -12.33
C PRO A 46 7.41 -0.25 -11.74
N GLN A 47 7.42 0.91 -12.41
CA GLN A 47 8.25 2.06 -12.05
C GLN A 47 7.45 3.10 -11.25
N ASN A 48 8.13 3.89 -10.43
CA ASN A 48 7.50 4.94 -9.63
C ASN A 48 6.94 6.12 -10.46
N THR A 49 7.14 6.11 -11.76
CA THR A 49 6.52 7.03 -12.73
C THR A 49 5.25 6.48 -13.35
N GLU A 50 4.92 5.23 -13.12
CA GLU A 50 3.75 4.54 -13.67
C GLU A 50 2.58 4.57 -12.69
N GLY A 51 1.36 4.57 -13.23
CA GLY A 51 0.15 4.70 -12.43
C GLY A 51 0.08 6.00 -11.63
N VAL A 52 -0.87 6.09 -10.73
CA VAL A 52 -1.14 7.26 -9.88
C VAL A 52 -0.90 6.90 -8.42
N GLU A 53 -0.18 7.74 -7.70
CA GLU A 53 0.00 7.58 -6.25
C GLU A 53 -1.32 7.87 -5.53
N CYS A 54 -1.82 6.88 -4.78
CA CYS A 54 -3.13 6.91 -4.15
C CYS A 54 -3.07 6.95 -2.62
N MET A 55 -2.05 6.31 -2.04
CA MET A 55 -1.88 6.26 -0.58
C MET A 55 -0.40 6.26 -0.21
N THR A 56 -0.10 6.82 0.95
CA THR A 56 1.22 6.74 1.58
C THR A 56 1.07 6.41 3.06
N LEU A 57 2.06 5.69 3.62
CA LEU A 57 2.15 5.42 5.04
C LEU A 57 3.61 5.30 5.46
N ALA A 58 3.99 6.00 6.50
CA ALA A 58 5.33 5.95 7.08
C ALA A 58 5.37 5.10 8.35
N ILE A 59 6.50 4.46 8.59
CA ILE A 59 6.81 3.73 9.82
C ILE A 59 8.27 3.98 10.20
N THR A 60 8.57 4.03 11.50
CA THR A 60 9.93 3.97 12.03
C THR A 60 10.10 2.61 12.71
N PRO A 61 10.76 1.64 12.07
CA PRO A 61 10.90 0.31 12.64
C PRO A 61 11.74 0.35 13.92
N THR A 62 11.36 -0.47 14.89
CA THR A 62 12.06 -0.56 16.18
C THR A 62 13.37 -1.33 16.10
N ASN A 63 13.49 -2.22 15.10
CA ASN A 63 14.71 -2.97 14.82
C ASN A 63 14.84 -3.29 13.33
N ALA A 64 16.03 -3.11 12.77
CA ALA A 64 16.30 -3.36 11.36
C ALA A 64 16.14 -4.83 10.93
N SER A 65 16.25 -5.78 11.85
CA SER A 65 16.05 -7.22 11.58
C SER A 65 14.58 -7.62 11.61
N ASN A 66 13.70 -6.81 12.21
CA ASN A 66 12.27 -7.11 12.30
C ASN A 66 11.64 -7.25 10.91
N LYS A 67 10.49 -7.91 10.88
CA LYS A 67 9.71 -8.11 9.66
C LYS A 67 8.60 -7.09 9.56
N LEU A 68 8.35 -6.63 8.35
CA LEU A 68 7.21 -5.78 8.04
C LEU A 68 6.23 -6.58 7.17
N LEU A 69 5.00 -6.73 7.66
CA LEU A 69 3.87 -7.18 6.85
C LEU A 69 3.10 -5.94 6.40
N ILE A 70 3.10 -5.69 5.10
CA ILE A 70 2.42 -4.56 4.47
C ILE A 70 1.19 -5.08 3.76
N GLN A 71 0.03 -4.59 4.14
CA GLN A 71 -1.27 -5.00 3.60
C GLN A 71 -1.97 -3.79 3.00
N VAL A 72 -2.37 -3.92 1.74
CA VAL A 72 -3.07 -2.88 0.98
C VAL A 72 -4.43 -3.41 0.57
N VAL A 73 -5.46 -2.63 0.83
CA VAL A 73 -6.80 -2.80 0.24
C VAL A 73 -7.08 -1.56 -0.60
N ALA A 74 -7.25 -1.74 -1.90
CA ALA A 74 -7.39 -0.63 -2.85
C ALA A 74 -8.65 -0.80 -3.69
N ASN A 75 -9.56 0.17 -3.59
CA ASN A 75 -10.78 0.25 -4.38
C ASN A 75 -10.58 1.22 -5.53
N SER A 76 -10.78 0.79 -6.76
CA SER A 76 -10.69 1.69 -7.91
C SER A 76 -11.55 1.25 -9.08
N SER A 77 -11.92 2.20 -9.91
CA SER A 77 -12.59 2.02 -11.19
C SER A 77 -11.78 2.65 -12.33
N HIS A 78 -12.14 2.35 -13.57
CA HIS A 78 -11.52 2.94 -14.76
C HIS A 78 -12.57 3.24 -15.83
N SER A 79 -12.37 4.33 -16.57
CA SER A 79 -13.35 4.76 -17.58
C SER A 79 -13.32 3.92 -18.87
N ALA A 80 -12.26 3.15 -19.12
CA ALA A 80 -12.19 2.23 -20.26
C ALA A 80 -12.83 0.88 -19.92
N SER A 81 -13.23 0.16 -20.96
CA SER A 81 -13.68 -1.24 -20.88
C SER A 81 -12.51 -2.20 -20.81
N ASN A 82 -12.66 -3.30 -20.09
CA ASN A 82 -11.69 -4.40 -20.01
C ASN A 82 -10.25 -3.98 -19.60
N PRO A 83 -10.04 -3.07 -18.65
CA PRO A 83 -8.70 -2.75 -18.22
C PRO A 83 -8.08 -3.88 -17.40
N THR A 84 -6.77 -4.08 -17.55
CA THR A 84 -5.97 -4.75 -16.52
C THR A 84 -5.43 -3.68 -15.59
N TYR A 85 -5.77 -3.79 -14.31
CA TYR A 85 -5.27 -2.89 -13.28
C TYR A 85 -4.02 -3.45 -12.65
N THR A 86 -3.09 -2.58 -12.32
CA THR A 86 -1.92 -2.88 -11.50
C THR A 86 -1.98 -2.07 -10.22
N VAL A 87 -1.82 -2.74 -9.06
CA VAL A 87 -1.53 -2.09 -7.78
C VAL A 87 -0.09 -2.41 -7.44
N ALA A 88 0.73 -1.39 -7.26
CA ALA A 88 2.15 -1.51 -6.98
C ALA A 88 2.54 -0.80 -5.68
N LEU A 89 3.44 -1.43 -4.92
CA LEU A 89 3.97 -0.95 -3.65
C LEU A 89 5.41 -0.48 -3.85
N PHE A 90 5.71 0.73 -3.41
CA PHE A 90 7.06 1.32 -3.45
C PHE A 90 7.51 1.70 -2.05
N GLN A 91 8.82 1.81 -1.86
CA GLN A 91 9.45 2.30 -0.63
C GLN A 91 10.29 3.53 -0.92
N ASP A 92 10.06 4.59 -0.16
CA ASP A 92 10.80 5.86 -0.24
C ASP A 92 10.84 6.43 -1.66
N ASN A 93 12.03 6.59 -2.24
CA ASN A 93 12.24 7.08 -3.60
C ASN A 93 12.77 5.98 -4.54
N THR A 94 12.58 4.70 -4.20
CA THR A 94 12.99 3.62 -5.09
C THR A 94 12.23 3.71 -6.41
N VAL A 95 12.97 3.44 -7.50
CA VAL A 95 12.38 3.49 -8.85
C VAL A 95 11.50 2.28 -9.07
N ASN A 96 11.97 1.10 -8.65
CA ASN A 96 11.30 -0.18 -8.85
C ASN A 96 10.32 -0.48 -7.72
N ALA A 97 9.17 -1.02 -8.05
CA ALA A 97 8.21 -1.52 -7.07
C ALA A 97 8.80 -2.68 -6.26
N LEU A 98 8.43 -2.77 -4.97
CA LEU A 98 8.73 -3.91 -4.10
C LEU A 98 7.84 -5.11 -4.40
N ALA A 99 6.59 -4.83 -4.76
CA ALA A 99 5.57 -5.82 -5.05
C ALA A 99 4.51 -5.21 -5.96
N ALA A 100 3.90 -6.04 -6.78
CA ALA A 100 2.76 -5.65 -7.60
C ALA A 100 1.78 -6.81 -7.74
N ILE A 101 0.50 -6.46 -7.93
CA ILE A 101 -0.55 -7.38 -8.34
C ILE A 101 -1.25 -6.81 -9.57
N ALA A 102 -1.68 -7.70 -10.45
CA ALA A 102 -2.51 -7.35 -11.59
C ALA A 102 -3.88 -8.03 -11.48
N SER A 103 -4.92 -7.34 -11.90
CA SER A 103 -6.26 -7.90 -11.99
C SER A 103 -6.95 -7.45 -13.27
N PHE A 104 -7.44 -8.41 -14.03
CA PHE A 104 -8.18 -8.15 -15.25
C PHE A 104 -9.67 -7.93 -14.92
N ASN A 105 -10.23 -6.85 -15.44
CA ASN A 105 -11.68 -6.67 -15.43
C ASN A 105 -12.25 -7.14 -16.78
N SER A 106 -12.87 -8.30 -16.80
CA SER A 106 -13.49 -8.87 -18.00
C SER A 106 -14.86 -8.27 -18.34
N ASP A 107 -15.31 -7.29 -17.56
CA ASP A 107 -16.60 -6.64 -17.81
C ASP A 107 -16.45 -5.60 -18.93
N ALA A 108 -17.22 -5.77 -19.98
CA ALA A 108 -17.29 -4.82 -21.08
C ALA A 108 -17.86 -3.45 -20.64
N SER A 109 -18.45 -3.37 -19.45
CA SER A 109 -18.96 -2.12 -18.88
C SER A 109 -17.84 -1.34 -18.19
N ALA A 110 -17.54 -0.16 -18.69
CA ALA A 110 -16.62 0.78 -18.06
C ALA A 110 -17.13 1.22 -16.68
N GLY A 111 -16.22 1.66 -15.82
CA GLY A 111 -16.56 2.36 -14.58
C GLY A 111 -16.87 1.48 -13.38
N ARG A 112 -16.77 0.16 -13.43
CA ARG A 112 -17.07 -0.67 -12.27
C ARG A 112 -15.92 -0.65 -11.25
N PRO A 113 -16.19 -0.35 -9.97
CA PRO A 113 -15.18 -0.41 -8.93
C PRO A 113 -14.89 -1.84 -8.55
N LEU A 114 -13.61 -2.14 -8.34
CA LEU A 114 -13.13 -3.42 -7.84
C LEU A 114 -12.17 -3.17 -6.67
N SER A 115 -12.28 -4.02 -5.66
CA SER A 115 -11.33 -4.07 -4.55
C SER A 115 -10.17 -4.99 -4.92
N ARG A 116 -8.94 -4.56 -4.61
CA ARG A 116 -7.70 -5.32 -4.84
C ARG A 116 -6.92 -5.37 -3.56
N ILE A 117 -6.31 -6.52 -3.29
CA ILE A 117 -5.53 -6.75 -2.07
C ILE A 117 -4.11 -7.10 -2.48
N LEU A 118 -3.13 -6.34 -1.96
CA LEU A 118 -1.72 -6.65 -2.08
C LEU A 118 -1.15 -6.87 -0.68
N ASN A 119 -0.46 -7.99 -0.50
CA ASN A 119 0.31 -8.28 0.70
C ASN A 119 1.79 -8.39 0.33
N HIS A 120 2.65 -7.78 1.14
CA HIS A 120 4.09 -7.88 1.00
C HIS A 120 4.74 -8.10 2.37
N PHE A 121 5.69 -9.02 2.43
CA PHE A 121 6.42 -9.36 3.64
C PHE A 121 7.91 -9.17 3.40
N MET A 122 8.56 -8.35 4.22
CA MET A 122 9.97 -8.01 4.05
C MET A 122 10.68 -7.83 5.38
N THR A 123 12.00 -7.78 5.35
CA THR A 123 12.80 -7.30 6.49
C THR A 123 12.79 -5.77 6.50
N ALA A 124 12.70 -5.16 7.67
CA ALA A 124 12.69 -3.71 7.82
C ALA A 124 13.93 -3.04 7.22
N GLY A 125 15.12 -3.61 7.47
CA GLY A 125 16.40 -3.16 6.91
C GLY A 125 16.94 -1.85 7.49
N THR A 126 16.11 -1.10 8.23
CA THR A 126 16.46 0.19 8.81
C THR A 126 15.66 0.43 10.10
N THR A 127 16.17 1.32 10.94
CA THR A 127 15.43 1.94 12.07
C THR A 127 15.13 3.41 11.81
N ASN A 128 15.41 3.91 10.61
CA ASN A 128 15.02 5.24 10.20
C ASN A 128 13.58 5.26 9.71
N LEU A 129 12.96 6.45 9.72
CA LEU A 129 11.65 6.66 9.09
C LEU A 129 11.71 6.19 7.63
N THR A 130 10.80 5.30 7.25
CA THR A 130 10.63 4.82 5.88
C THR A 130 9.17 4.97 5.47
N THR A 131 8.94 5.32 4.21
CA THR A 131 7.60 5.61 3.68
C THR A 131 7.25 4.62 2.57
N PHE A 132 6.10 3.97 2.73
CA PHE A 132 5.53 3.11 1.70
C PHE A 132 4.47 3.87 0.92
N LYS A 133 4.47 3.68 -0.40
CA LYS A 133 3.60 4.38 -1.36
C LYS A 133 2.87 3.36 -2.21
N VAL A 134 1.58 3.55 -2.38
CA VAL A 134 0.73 2.71 -3.24
C VAL A 134 0.39 3.47 -4.51
N ARG A 135 0.72 2.88 -5.65
CA ARG A 135 0.35 3.42 -6.95
C ARG A 135 -0.58 2.44 -7.66
N ILE A 136 -1.54 2.99 -8.40
CA ILE A 136 -2.51 2.21 -9.16
C ILE A 136 -2.56 2.76 -10.58
N GLY A 137 -2.56 1.87 -11.56
CA GLY A 137 -2.73 2.22 -12.96
C GLY A 137 -3.48 1.14 -13.73
N ALA A 138 -3.72 1.42 -14.99
CA ALA A 138 -4.28 0.47 -15.93
C ALA A 138 -3.41 0.42 -17.20
N ASN A 139 -3.49 -0.70 -17.94
CA ASN A 139 -2.73 -0.90 -19.17
C ASN A 139 -3.34 -0.23 -20.40
N VAL A 140 -4.52 0.39 -20.26
CA VAL A 140 -5.26 1.04 -21.34
C VAL A 140 -5.52 2.51 -21.00
N GLY A 141 -5.61 3.34 -22.04
CA GLY A 141 -5.94 4.77 -21.88
C GLY A 141 -7.32 4.98 -21.27
N GLY A 142 -7.43 6.02 -20.46
CA GLY A 142 -8.65 6.40 -19.74
C GLY A 142 -8.34 6.99 -18.38
N THR A 143 -9.37 7.20 -17.58
CA THR A 143 -9.25 7.79 -16.24
C THR A 143 -9.47 6.73 -15.16
N LEU A 144 -8.45 6.50 -14.34
CA LEU A 144 -8.58 5.79 -13.08
C LEU A 144 -9.30 6.69 -12.07
N THR A 145 -10.20 6.11 -11.29
CA THR A 145 -10.78 6.76 -10.10
C THR A 145 -10.60 5.85 -8.89
N PHE A 146 -9.80 6.30 -7.94
CA PHE A 146 -9.60 5.65 -6.65
C PHE A 146 -10.74 6.01 -5.71
N ASN A 147 -11.28 5.07 -4.94
CA ASN A 147 -12.41 5.20 -4.02
C ASN A 147 -13.69 5.76 -4.65
N GLY A 148 -13.88 5.55 -5.95
CA GLY A 148 -15.04 6.11 -6.64
C GLY A 148 -15.21 5.61 -8.06
N ILE A 149 -16.11 6.30 -8.80
CA ILE A 149 -16.40 6.05 -10.21
C ILE A 149 -16.52 7.38 -10.95
N ALA A 150 -15.96 7.46 -12.14
CA ALA A 150 -16.07 8.63 -13.03
C ALA A 150 -15.72 9.96 -12.32
N GLY A 151 -14.68 9.95 -11.48
CA GLY A 151 -14.24 11.11 -10.72
C GLY A 151 -15.11 11.46 -9.51
N ALA A 152 -16.12 10.68 -9.20
CA ALA A 152 -17.01 10.91 -8.08
C ALA A 152 -16.85 9.86 -6.97
N ARG A 153 -16.98 10.32 -5.72
CA ARG A 153 -16.95 9.48 -4.53
C ARG A 153 -18.18 8.59 -4.44
N TYR A 154 -17.99 7.36 -3.97
CA TYR A 154 -19.09 6.44 -3.67
C TYR A 154 -19.40 6.40 -2.17
N TYR A 155 -20.69 6.15 -1.86
CA TYR A 155 -21.19 5.95 -0.49
C TYR A 155 -20.71 7.02 0.50
N GLY A 156 -20.64 8.29 0.08
CA GLY A 156 -20.24 9.38 0.97
C GLY A 156 -18.78 9.31 1.48
N GLY A 157 -17.96 8.41 0.91
CA GLY A 157 -16.57 8.23 1.31
C GLY A 157 -16.34 7.05 2.27
N VAL A 158 -17.39 6.28 2.63
CA VAL A 158 -17.21 5.04 3.43
C VAL A 158 -16.71 3.86 2.58
N MET A 159 -16.73 3.97 1.23
CA MET A 159 -15.95 3.09 0.38
C MET A 159 -14.48 3.51 0.47
N ALA A 160 -13.79 3.01 1.46
CA ALA A 160 -12.43 3.40 1.79
C ALA A 160 -11.41 2.33 1.41
N SER A 161 -10.22 2.80 1.05
CA SER A 161 -9.03 2.00 0.86
C SER A 161 -8.08 2.18 2.05
N SER A 162 -7.20 1.21 2.28
CA SER A 162 -6.27 1.27 3.40
C SER A 162 -4.91 0.69 3.07
N ILE A 163 -3.90 1.17 3.78
CA ILE A 163 -2.59 0.52 3.92
C ILE A 163 -2.31 0.32 5.40
N THR A 164 -1.91 -0.88 5.76
CA THR A 164 -1.53 -1.26 7.12
C THR A 164 -0.14 -1.84 7.11
N ILE A 165 0.72 -1.42 8.03
CA ILE A 165 2.05 -2.00 8.23
C ILE A 165 2.11 -2.56 9.65
N THR A 166 2.39 -3.84 9.75
CA THR A 166 2.59 -4.55 11.01
C THR A 166 4.07 -4.90 11.14
N GLU A 167 4.74 -4.38 12.16
CA GLU A 167 6.10 -4.78 12.50
C GLU A 167 6.07 -5.98 13.43
N ILE A 168 6.81 -7.02 13.05
CA ILE A 168 6.88 -8.30 13.73
C ILE A 168 8.31 -8.55 14.15
N LYS A 169 8.53 -8.88 15.40
CA LYS A 169 9.85 -9.21 15.94
C LYS A 169 10.46 -10.42 15.23
N ALA A 170 11.73 -10.25 14.79
CA ALA A 170 12.55 -11.31 14.21
C ALA A 170 13.38 -12.06 15.28
#